data_cdf5c6f8f62c41ca3f284d0a0e1a3819
#
_entry.id   cdf5c6f8f62c41ca3f284d0a0e1a3819
#
_cell.length_a   1.000
_cell.length_b   1.000
_cell.length_c   1.000
_cell.angle_alpha   90.00
_cell.angle_beta   90.00
_cell.angle_gamma   90.00
#
_symmetry.space_group_name_H-M   'P 1'
#
loop_
_entity.id
_entity.type
_entity.pdbx_description
1 polymer ?
#
loop_
_entity_poly.entity_id
_entity_poly.type
_entity_poly.pdbx_seq_one_letter_code
_entity_poly.pdbx_strand_id
1 'polypeptide(L)'
;DNNLVKQSLEKITNAAKNKNENLLSLFIEAMRNRATVGETSFALEKVYTRYKTKQSIVTEVYANTFDDQNEIKKIKISLDKFKQIDNETITIYMAKLGQDGHDRGAKVISSAFTDFGINVEVGNLFQSPAEAVDEALKKNAHVIGVSSLAAGHKTLIPDLIKELKKRKADDILVFCGGVIPKKDYQFLYDAG
;
A
#
# COMPACT_ATOMS: atom_id res chain seq x y z
N ASP A 1 -21.91 27.75 5.25
CA ASP A 1 -22.81 27.74 4.07
C ASP A 1 -22.20 26.82 3.01
N ASN A 2 -22.86 25.69 2.74
CA ASN A 2 -22.38 24.67 1.81
C ASN A 2 -22.19 25.22 0.37
N ASN A 3 -22.91 26.27 -0.03
CA ASN A 3 -22.75 26.89 -1.35
C ASN A 3 -21.44 27.66 -1.48
N LEU A 4 -21.00 28.34 -0.41
CA LEU A 4 -19.72 29.05 -0.39
C LEU A 4 -18.54 28.08 -0.45
N VAL A 5 -18.65 26.97 0.27
CA VAL A 5 -17.63 25.87 0.20
C VAL A 5 -17.54 25.36 -1.24
N LYS A 6 -18.65 24.99 -1.85
CA LYS A 6 -18.68 24.47 -3.22
C LYS A 6 -18.06 25.45 -4.23
N GLN A 7 -18.42 26.73 -4.16
CA GLN A 7 -17.85 27.77 -5.02
C GLN A 7 -16.32 27.91 -4.82
N SER A 8 -15.85 27.88 -3.57
CA SER A 8 -14.41 27.93 -3.26
C SER A 8 -13.66 26.73 -3.83
N LEU A 9 -14.23 25.53 -3.75
CA LEU A 9 -13.63 24.30 -4.31
C LEU A 9 -13.61 24.32 -5.85
N GLU A 10 -14.65 24.86 -6.50
CA GLU A 10 -14.68 25.05 -7.94
C GLU A 10 -13.60 26.06 -8.40
N LYS A 11 -13.41 27.17 -7.66
CA LYS A 11 -12.32 28.13 -7.93
C LYS A 11 -10.94 27.43 -7.87
N ILE A 12 -10.68 26.61 -6.85
CA ILE A 12 -9.43 25.85 -6.72
C ILE A 12 -9.23 24.95 -7.93
N THR A 13 -10.25 24.20 -8.34
CA THR A 13 -10.17 23.29 -9.49
C THR A 13 -9.88 24.06 -10.78
N ASN A 14 -10.51 25.20 -10.99
CA ASN A 14 -10.32 26.03 -12.20
C ASN A 14 -8.93 26.69 -12.22
N ALA A 15 -8.47 27.22 -11.09
CA ALA A 15 -7.11 27.77 -10.94
C ALA A 15 -6.03 26.72 -11.18
N ALA A 16 -6.23 25.50 -10.69
CA ALA A 16 -5.31 24.37 -10.93
C ALA A 16 -5.21 24.02 -12.42
N LYS A 17 -6.30 24.09 -13.18
CA LYS A 17 -6.30 23.88 -14.64
C LYS A 17 -5.55 24.98 -15.39
N ASN A 18 -5.77 26.23 -15.01
CA ASN A 18 -5.24 27.40 -15.73
C ASN A 18 -3.80 27.76 -15.35
N LYS A 19 -3.31 27.30 -14.20
CA LYS A 19 -1.93 27.52 -13.67
C LYS A 19 -1.54 29.00 -13.47
N ASN A 20 -2.48 29.92 -13.51
CA ASN A 20 -2.21 31.36 -13.49
C ASN A 20 -2.56 32.03 -12.16
N GLU A 21 -3.08 31.29 -11.19
CA GLU A 21 -3.52 31.83 -9.92
C GLU A 21 -2.77 31.20 -8.74
N ASN A 22 -2.65 31.96 -7.65
CA ASN A 22 -2.04 31.46 -6.44
C ASN A 22 -3.00 30.54 -5.68
N LEU A 23 -2.78 29.24 -5.76
CA LEU A 23 -3.60 28.22 -5.09
C LEU A 23 -3.67 28.41 -3.57
N LEU A 24 -2.58 28.89 -2.93
CA LEU A 24 -2.55 29.11 -1.48
C LEU A 24 -3.62 30.14 -1.04
N SER A 25 -3.77 31.21 -1.77
CA SER A 25 -4.78 32.24 -1.47
C SER A 25 -6.21 31.67 -1.57
N LEU A 26 -6.46 30.82 -2.56
CA LEU A 26 -7.73 30.14 -2.75
C LEU A 26 -8.00 29.08 -1.66
N PHE A 27 -6.96 28.39 -1.20
CA PHE A 27 -7.08 27.49 -0.05
C PHE A 27 -7.46 28.25 1.23
N ILE A 28 -6.82 29.39 1.50
CA ILE A 28 -7.14 30.23 2.66
C ILE A 28 -8.62 30.66 2.59
N GLU A 29 -9.12 31.08 1.42
CA GLU A 29 -10.52 31.42 1.23
C GLU A 29 -11.44 30.23 1.49
N ALA A 30 -11.13 29.07 0.95
CA ALA A 30 -11.90 27.84 1.16
C ALA A 30 -11.94 27.43 2.64
N MET A 31 -10.81 27.50 3.36
CA MET A 31 -10.76 27.19 4.81
C MET A 31 -11.56 28.20 5.63
N ARG A 32 -11.57 29.49 5.27
CA ARG A 32 -12.42 30.50 5.89
C ARG A 32 -13.91 30.20 5.69
N ASN A 33 -14.27 29.64 4.55
CA ASN A 33 -15.61 29.17 4.24
C ASN A 33 -15.94 27.80 4.84
N ARG A 34 -15.02 27.21 5.67
CA ARG A 34 -15.17 25.93 6.36
C ARG A 34 -15.04 24.69 5.47
N ALA A 35 -14.34 24.79 4.34
CA ALA A 35 -13.91 23.60 3.61
C ALA A 35 -12.91 22.79 4.44
N THR A 36 -12.95 21.48 4.31
CA THR A 36 -11.99 20.57 4.94
C THR A 36 -10.74 20.38 4.08
N VAL A 37 -9.66 19.92 4.68
CA VAL A 37 -8.42 19.54 3.96
C VAL A 37 -8.71 18.47 2.91
N GLY A 38 -9.58 17.50 3.22
CA GLY A 38 -9.97 16.46 2.28
C GLY A 38 -10.68 17.01 1.04
N GLU A 39 -11.64 17.93 1.21
CA GLU A 39 -12.37 18.54 0.10
C GLU A 39 -11.45 19.37 -0.80
N THR A 40 -10.55 20.16 -0.24
CA THR A 40 -9.58 20.94 -1.02
C THR A 40 -8.57 20.06 -1.74
N SER A 41 -8.09 18.99 -1.11
CA SER A 41 -7.23 17.99 -1.76
C SER A 41 -7.95 17.30 -2.91
N PHE A 42 -9.21 16.91 -2.72
CA PHE A 42 -10.02 16.30 -3.76
C PHE A 42 -10.27 17.25 -4.96
N ALA A 43 -10.42 18.56 -4.69
CA ALA A 43 -10.54 19.55 -5.76
C ALA A 43 -9.28 19.61 -6.67
N LEU A 44 -8.07 19.42 -6.08
CA LEU A 44 -6.82 19.29 -6.83
C LEU A 44 -6.69 17.94 -7.53
N GLU A 45 -7.10 16.86 -6.88
CA GLU A 45 -7.02 15.49 -7.43
C GLU A 45 -7.79 15.34 -8.74
N LYS A 46 -8.89 16.10 -8.92
CA LYS A 46 -9.63 16.18 -10.19
C LYS A 46 -8.79 16.66 -11.37
N VAL A 47 -7.72 17.42 -11.10
CA VAL A 47 -6.86 18.02 -12.15
C VAL A 47 -5.53 17.25 -12.26
N TYR A 48 -4.89 16.99 -11.14
CA TYR A 48 -3.55 16.41 -11.11
C TYR A 48 -3.54 14.89 -10.93
N THR A 49 -4.69 14.29 -10.62
CA THR A 49 -4.82 12.89 -10.18
C THR A 49 -4.04 12.62 -8.90
N ARG A 50 -4.19 11.43 -8.31
CA ARG A 50 -3.41 11.02 -7.16
C ARG A 50 -2.01 10.64 -7.59
N TYR A 51 -0.99 11.09 -6.86
CA TYR A 51 0.40 10.70 -7.11
C TYR A 51 0.57 9.18 -7.03
N LYS A 52 1.09 8.60 -8.11
CA LYS A 52 1.45 7.18 -8.18
C LYS A 52 2.95 7.07 -8.37
N THR A 53 3.62 6.43 -7.41
CA THR A 53 5.05 6.15 -7.53
C THR A 53 5.28 5.00 -8.50
N LYS A 54 6.28 5.12 -9.38
CA LYS A 54 6.81 3.96 -10.07
C LYS A 54 7.69 3.21 -9.09
N GLN A 55 7.25 2.03 -8.65
CA GLN A 55 8.05 1.16 -7.81
C GLN A 55 8.94 0.32 -8.73
N SER A 56 10.26 0.45 -8.58
CA SER A 56 11.22 -0.44 -9.21
C SER A 56 11.83 -1.36 -8.17
N ILE A 57 11.78 -2.66 -8.42
CA ILE A 57 12.46 -3.68 -7.60
C ILE A 57 13.85 -3.87 -8.22
N VAL A 58 14.86 -3.90 -7.37
CA VAL A 58 16.22 -4.29 -7.77
C VAL A 58 16.36 -5.79 -7.54
N THR A 59 16.81 -6.54 -8.54
CA THR A 59 16.97 -8.00 -8.49
C THR A 59 18.44 -8.40 -8.39
N GLU A 60 18.71 -9.64 -7.98
CA GLU A 60 20.05 -10.24 -7.88
C GLU A 60 20.97 -9.63 -6.79
N VAL A 61 20.40 -8.95 -5.81
CA VAL A 61 21.17 -8.33 -4.72
C VAL A 61 21.37 -9.28 -3.55
N TYR A 62 20.34 -10.03 -3.19
CA TYR A 62 20.33 -10.83 -1.95
C TYR A 62 20.64 -12.31 -2.17
N ALA A 63 20.26 -12.90 -3.32
CA ALA A 63 20.49 -14.32 -3.59
C ALA A 63 21.97 -14.73 -3.54
N ASN A 64 22.86 -13.80 -3.89
CA ASN A 64 24.32 -14.04 -3.94
C ASN A 64 25.06 -13.65 -2.66
N THR A 65 24.41 -12.93 -1.73
CA THR A 65 25.03 -12.40 -0.50
C THR A 65 24.65 -13.16 0.76
N PHE A 66 23.71 -14.11 0.66
CA PHE A 66 23.30 -14.91 1.80
C PHE A 66 24.34 -16.02 2.09
N ASP A 67 24.93 -16.03 3.29
CA ASP A 67 25.94 -17.00 3.70
C ASP A 67 25.39 -18.43 3.85
N ASP A 68 24.11 -18.59 4.20
CA ASP A 68 23.49 -19.90 4.37
C ASP A 68 22.78 -20.41 3.09
N GLN A 69 23.60 -20.98 2.21
CA GLN A 69 23.11 -21.62 0.96
C GLN A 69 22.15 -22.81 1.22
N ASN A 70 22.17 -23.42 2.41
CA ASN A 70 21.26 -24.53 2.74
C ASN A 70 19.83 -24.04 3.00
N GLU A 71 19.67 -22.91 3.68
CA GLU A 71 18.33 -22.29 3.88
C GLU A 71 17.73 -21.84 2.55
N ILE A 72 18.52 -21.23 1.67
CA ILE A 72 18.08 -20.85 0.32
C ILE A 72 17.59 -22.06 -0.47
N LYS A 73 18.33 -23.18 -0.43
CA LYS A 73 17.92 -24.43 -1.09
C LYS A 73 16.59 -24.96 -0.53
N LYS A 74 16.38 -24.94 0.77
CA LYS A 74 15.10 -25.35 1.40
C LYS A 74 13.93 -24.49 0.90
N ILE A 75 14.12 -23.16 0.85
CA ILE A 75 13.11 -22.23 0.32
C ILE A 75 12.78 -22.59 -1.12
N LYS A 76 13.78 -22.74 -1.99
CA LYS A 76 13.56 -23.08 -3.41
C LYS A 76 12.83 -24.42 -3.57
N ILE A 77 13.20 -25.45 -2.81
CA ILE A 77 12.51 -26.76 -2.82
C ILE A 77 11.03 -26.58 -2.41
N SER A 78 10.74 -25.74 -1.43
CA SER A 78 9.37 -25.50 -0.98
C SER A 78 8.55 -24.76 -2.05
N LEU A 79 9.14 -23.77 -2.73
CA LEU A 79 8.52 -23.05 -3.84
C LEU A 79 8.25 -23.95 -5.05
N ASP A 80 9.20 -24.83 -5.38
CA ASP A 80 9.04 -25.81 -6.46
C ASP A 80 7.88 -26.80 -6.17
N LYS A 81 7.77 -27.26 -4.91
CA LYS A 81 6.64 -28.10 -4.48
C LYS A 81 5.31 -27.38 -4.64
N PHE A 82 5.21 -26.12 -4.20
CA PHE A 82 3.99 -25.31 -4.37
C PHE A 82 3.61 -25.22 -5.86
N LYS A 83 4.57 -24.88 -6.70
CA LYS A 83 4.37 -24.79 -8.16
C LYS A 83 3.90 -26.10 -8.79
N GLN A 84 4.34 -27.26 -8.26
CA GLN A 84 3.87 -28.58 -8.73
C GLN A 84 2.42 -28.85 -8.33
N ILE A 85 1.96 -28.32 -7.20
CA ILE A 85 0.58 -28.55 -6.69
C ILE A 85 -0.41 -27.65 -7.44
N ASP A 86 -0.16 -26.35 -7.50
CA ASP A 86 -1.10 -25.36 -8.04
C ASP A 86 -0.81 -24.95 -9.49
N ASN A 87 0.32 -25.41 -10.06
CA ASN A 87 0.82 -24.96 -11.35
C ASN A 87 1.00 -23.45 -11.49
N GLU A 88 1.11 -22.75 -10.35
CA GLU A 88 1.25 -21.30 -10.26
C GLU A 88 2.49 -20.91 -9.44
N THR A 89 3.00 -19.71 -9.66
CA THR A 89 4.05 -19.11 -8.84
C THR A 89 3.41 -18.30 -7.73
N ILE A 90 3.90 -18.45 -6.50
CA ILE A 90 3.42 -17.63 -5.38
C ILE A 90 3.56 -16.15 -5.74
N THR A 91 2.46 -15.41 -5.62
CA THR A 91 2.42 -13.97 -5.83
C THR A 91 2.17 -13.28 -4.49
N ILE A 92 3.07 -12.38 -4.10
CA ILE A 92 2.95 -11.51 -2.93
C ILE A 92 2.63 -10.10 -3.38
N TYR A 93 1.59 -9.51 -2.85
CA TYR A 93 1.30 -8.08 -2.99
C TYR A 93 1.83 -7.32 -1.78
N MET A 94 2.84 -6.47 -1.98
CA MET A 94 3.43 -5.65 -0.92
C MET A 94 2.69 -4.31 -0.79
N ALA A 95 1.86 -4.20 0.24
CA ALA A 95 1.04 -3.02 0.50
C ALA A 95 1.73 -1.99 1.41
N LYS A 96 1.47 -0.72 1.11
CA LYS A 96 1.86 0.43 1.94
C LYS A 96 0.61 1.22 2.31
N LEU A 97 0.10 0.96 3.52
CA LEU A 97 -1.20 1.45 3.96
C LEU A 97 -1.13 2.81 4.66
N GLY A 98 -2.16 3.62 4.44
CA GLY A 98 -2.34 4.91 5.12
C GLY A 98 -1.26 5.94 4.79
N GLN A 99 -1.03 6.87 5.68
CA GLN A 99 -0.08 7.98 5.48
C GLN A 99 1.35 7.58 5.89
N ASP A 100 1.83 6.47 5.35
CA ASP A 100 3.17 5.94 5.61
C ASP A 100 4.04 5.97 4.35
N GLY A 101 4.95 6.92 4.28
CA GLY A 101 5.87 7.11 3.16
C GLY A 101 7.20 6.36 3.26
N HIS A 102 7.41 5.51 4.29
CA HIS A 102 8.66 4.77 4.49
C HIS A 102 8.71 3.53 3.57
N ASP A 103 9.09 3.70 2.32
CA ASP A 103 9.04 2.66 1.29
C ASP A 103 10.28 1.75 1.23
N ARG A 104 11.40 2.17 1.83
CA ARG A 104 12.69 1.44 1.75
C ARG A 104 12.58 0.00 2.26
N GLY A 105 11.96 -0.23 3.42
CA GLY A 105 11.79 -1.56 3.99
C GLY A 105 10.97 -2.48 3.08
N ALA A 106 9.86 -1.97 2.54
CA ALA A 106 9.03 -2.73 1.59
C ALA A 106 9.84 -3.12 0.34
N LYS A 107 10.63 -2.20 -0.22
CA LYS A 107 11.48 -2.46 -1.40
C LYS A 107 12.55 -3.51 -1.13
N VAL A 108 13.23 -3.44 0.02
CA VAL A 108 14.26 -4.42 0.42
C VAL A 108 13.67 -5.82 0.52
N ILE A 109 12.56 -5.99 1.22
CA ILE A 109 11.89 -7.29 1.37
C ILE A 109 11.36 -7.79 0.03
N SER A 110 10.78 -6.91 -0.80
CA SER A 110 10.32 -7.26 -2.15
C SER A 110 11.45 -7.77 -3.03
N SER A 111 12.61 -7.10 -3.02
CA SER A 111 13.80 -7.54 -3.75
C SER A 111 14.28 -8.92 -3.27
N ALA A 112 14.32 -9.14 -1.95
CA ALA A 112 14.73 -10.42 -1.40
C ALA A 112 13.78 -11.56 -1.81
N PHE A 113 12.46 -11.36 -1.73
CA PHE A 113 11.50 -12.35 -2.18
C PHE A 113 11.59 -12.65 -3.68
N THR A 114 11.82 -11.62 -4.49
CA THR A 114 12.01 -11.79 -5.93
C THR A 114 13.26 -12.59 -6.24
N ASP A 115 14.36 -12.36 -5.51
CA ASP A 115 15.61 -13.11 -5.66
C ASP A 115 15.46 -14.61 -5.29
N PHE A 116 14.51 -14.95 -4.43
CA PHE A 116 14.15 -16.33 -4.13
C PHE A 116 13.20 -16.99 -5.12
N GLY A 117 12.69 -16.23 -6.11
CA GLY A 117 11.81 -16.75 -7.17
C GLY A 117 10.31 -16.59 -6.86
N ILE A 118 9.95 -15.75 -5.91
CA ILE A 118 8.57 -15.37 -5.63
C ILE A 118 8.18 -14.19 -6.53
N ASN A 119 7.00 -14.20 -7.10
CA ASN A 119 6.47 -13.04 -7.83
C ASN A 119 6.04 -11.97 -6.82
N VAL A 120 6.57 -10.75 -6.95
CA VAL A 120 6.26 -9.65 -6.02
C VAL A 120 5.71 -8.45 -6.77
N GLU A 121 4.49 -8.10 -6.44
CA GLU A 121 3.82 -6.89 -6.91
C GLU A 121 3.85 -5.84 -5.82
N VAL A 122 4.44 -4.68 -6.09
CA VAL A 122 4.54 -3.60 -5.10
C VAL A 122 3.44 -2.58 -5.31
N GLY A 123 2.62 -2.41 -4.29
CA GLY A 123 1.52 -1.45 -4.28
C GLY A 123 1.97 0.00 -4.24
N ASN A 124 1.07 0.90 -4.59
CA ASN A 124 1.31 2.33 -4.47
C ASN A 124 1.43 2.74 -2.99
N LEU A 125 2.13 3.85 -2.74
CA LEU A 125 2.14 4.48 -1.42
C LEU A 125 0.74 5.03 -1.08
N PHE A 126 0.45 5.12 0.21
CA PHE A 126 -0.74 5.78 0.76
C PHE A 126 -2.07 5.12 0.41
N GLN A 127 -2.07 3.82 0.15
CA GLN A 127 -3.30 3.08 -0.12
C GLN A 127 -4.18 2.97 1.12
N SER A 128 -5.48 3.03 0.92
CA SER A 128 -6.44 2.54 1.91
C SER A 128 -6.45 1.01 1.94
N PRO A 129 -6.92 0.37 3.02
CA PRO A 129 -7.09 -1.07 3.07
C PRO A 129 -7.92 -1.62 1.91
N ALA A 130 -9.00 -0.94 1.53
CA ALA A 130 -9.86 -1.34 0.41
C ALA A 130 -9.11 -1.32 -0.93
N GLU A 131 -8.37 -0.25 -1.23
CA GLU A 131 -7.55 -0.13 -2.46
C GLU A 131 -6.49 -1.22 -2.52
N ALA A 132 -5.84 -1.53 -1.39
CA ALA A 132 -4.81 -2.57 -1.34
C ALA A 132 -5.39 -3.97 -1.62
N VAL A 133 -6.56 -4.29 -1.07
CA VAL A 133 -7.25 -5.56 -1.35
C VAL A 133 -7.69 -5.63 -2.81
N ASP A 134 -8.29 -4.56 -3.36
CA ASP A 134 -8.71 -4.53 -4.76
C ASP A 134 -7.54 -4.74 -5.73
N GLU A 135 -6.38 -4.15 -5.45
CA GLU A 135 -5.19 -4.34 -6.27
C GLU A 135 -4.58 -5.74 -6.09
N ALA A 136 -4.55 -6.28 -4.87
CA ALA A 136 -4.08 -7.63 -4.60
C ALA A 136 -4.91 -8.68 -5.36
N LEU A 137 -6.24 -8.54 -5.36
CA LEU A 137 -7.14 -9.41 -6.11
C LEU A 137 -6.91 -9.32 -7.63
N LYS A 138 -6.75 -8.12 -8.18
CA LYS A 138 -6.43 -7.92 -9.60
C LYS A 138 -5.11 -8.57 -10.03
N LYS A 139 -4.19 -8.73 -9.08
CA LYS A 139 -2.87 -9.33 -9.30
C LYS A 139 -2.84 -10.81 -8.95
N ASN A 140 -3.99 -11.41 -8.62
CA ASN A 140 -4.09 -12.80 -8.16
C ASN A 140 -3.09 -13.10 -7.04
N ALA A 141 -2.99 -12.20 -6.05
CA ALA A 141 -2.05 -12.36 -4.96
C ALA A 141 -2.52 -13.48 -4.01
N HIS A 142 -1.61 -14.38 -3.67
CA HIS A 142 -1.80 -15.42 -2.65
C HIS A 142 -1.53 -14.86 -1.25
N VAL A 143 -0.73 -13.80 -1.18
CA VAL A 143 -0.28 -13.22 0.09
C VAL A 143 -0.26 -11.70 -0.02
N ILE A 144 -0.69 -11.01 1.04
CA ILE A 144 -0.50 -9.56 1.18
C ILE A 144 0.54 -9.32 2.28
N GLY A 145 1.65 -8.68 1.92
CA GLY A 145 2.64 -8.18 2.87
C GLY A 145 2.41 -6.72 3.18
N VAL A 146 2.31 -6.35 4.46
CA VAL A 146 2.12 -4.97 4.90
C VAL A 146 3.37 -4.45 5.59
N SER A 147 3.97 -3.40 5.03
CA SER A 147 5.07 -2.68 5.69
C SER A 147 4.53 -1.47 6.46
N SER A 148 4.65 -1.47 7.80
CA SER A 148 4.10 -0.44 8.68
C SER A 148 5.17 0.18 9.57
N LEU A 149 5.45 1.48 9.37
CA LEU A 149 6.43 2.24 10.15
C LEU A 149 5.84 3.51 10.80
N ALA A 150 4.61 3.89 10.47
CA ALA A 150 3.94 5.09 10.96
C ALA A 150 2.86 4.82 12.02
N ALA A 151 3.03 3.76 12.84
CA ALA A 151 2.14 3.36 13.94
C ALA A 151 0.65 3.10 13.55
N GLY A 152 0.33 2.95 12.27
CA GLY A 152 -1.03 2.69 11.78
C GLY A 152 -1.47 1.22 11.87
N HIS A 153 -0.61 0.30 12.30
CA HIS A 153 -0.85 -1.14 12.27
C HIS A 153 -2.11 -1.59 13.02
N LYS A 154 -2.43 -0.97 14.16
CA LYS A 154 -3.60 -1.35 14.99
C LYS A 154 -4.96 -1.01 14.35
N THR A 155 -4.98 -0.11 13.39
CA THR A 155 -6.20 0.28 12.67
C THR A 155 -6.20 -0.31 11.27
N LEU A 156 -5.14 -0.09 10.50
CA LEU A 156 -5.10 -0.39 9.08
C LEU A 156 -5.02 -1.89 8.78
N ILE A 157 -4.35 -2.70 9.62
CA ILE A 157 -4.26 -4.14 9.41
C ILE A 157 -5.59 -4.84 9.73
N PRO A 158 -6.25 -4.59 10.88
CA PRO A 158 -7.61 -5.12 11.09
C PRO A 158 -8.61 -4.68 10.03
N ASP A 159 -8.51 -3.46 9.51
CA ASP A 159 -9.39 -2.99 8.44
C ASP A 159 -9.08 -3.68 7.10
N LEU A 160 -7.81 -4.00 6.82
CA LEU A 160 -7.43 -4.83 5.66
C LEU A 160 -8.06 -6.23 5.75
N ILE A 161 -7.98 -6.87 6.91
CA ILE A 161 -8.60 -8.19 7.15
C ILE A 161 -10.12 -8.13 6.95
N LYS A 162 -10.78 -7.08 7.47
CA LYS A 162 -12.23 -6.88 7.25
C LYS A 162 -12.56 -6.74 5.76
N GLU A 163 -11.74 -5.99 5.02
CA GLU A 163 -11.95 -5.81 3.57
C GLU A 163 -11.73 -7.10 2.78
N LEU A 164 -10.80 -7.97 3.17
CA LEU A 164 -10.63 -9.31 2.61
C LEU A 164 -11.88 -10.16 2.85
N LYS A 165 -12.37 -10.25 4.10
CA LYS A 165 -13.59 -10.99 4.46
C LYS A 165 -14.80 -10.48 3.69
N LYS A 166 -14.96 -9.18 3.57
CA LYS A 166 -16.06 -8.54 2.81
C LYS A 166 -16.06 -8.94 1.34
N ARG A 167 -14.88 -9.19 0.75
CA ARG A 167 -14.72 -9.64 -0.65
C ARG A 167 -14.67 -11.15 -0.81
N LYS A 168 -14.83 -11.93 0.30
CA LYS A 168 -14.71 -13.39 0.31
C LYS A 168 -13.35 -13.88 -0.19
N ALA A 169 -12.30 -13.21 0.23
CA ALA A 169 -10.90 -13.49 -0.09
C ALA A 169 -10.12 -13.84 1.19
N ASP A 170 -10.73 -14.63 2.06
CA ASP A 170 -10.17 -15.01 3.38
C ASP A 170 -9.04 -16.05 3.24
N ASP A 171 -8.87 -16.61 2.07
CA ASP A 171 -7.80 -17.52 1.66
C ASP A 171 -6.46 -16.78 1.41
N ILE A 172 -6.49 -15.47 1.21
CA ILE A 172 -5.28 -14.66 1.06
C ILE A 172 -4.60 -14.50 2.42
N LEU A 173 -3.38 -15.00 2.54
CA LEU A 173 -2.59 -14.84 3.75
C LEU A 173 -2.11 -13.40 3.94
N VAL A 174 -2.08 -12.93 5.18
CA VAL A 174 -1.58 -11.60 5.49
C VAL A 174 -0.38 -11.71 6.46
N PHE A 175 0.72 -11.06 6.11
CA PHE A 175 1.80 -10.82 7.06
C PHE A 175 2.10 -9.33 7.16
N CYS A 176 2.62 -8.90 8.30
CA CYS A 176 3.02 -7.51 8.50
C CYS A 176 4.37 -7.41 9.19
N GLY A 177 5.08 -6.36 8.86
CA GLY A 177 6.38 -6.07 9.43
C GLY A 177 6.70 -4.58 9.44
N GLY A 178 7.87 -4.24 9.98
CA GLY A 178 8.32 -2.87 10.15
C GLY A 178 8.55 -2.52 11.61
N VAL A 179 8.10 -1.35 12.07
CA VAL A 179 8.24 -0.92 13.47
C VAL A 179 6.95 -1.22 14.22
N ILE A 180 6.76 -2.51 14.56
CA ILE A 180 5.59 -2.98 15.32
C ILE A 180 6.06 -3.43 16.71
N PRO A 181 5.56 -2.84 17.81
CA PRO A 181 5.90 -3.25 19.15
C PRO A 181 5.45 -4.69 19.45
N LYS A 182 6.30 -5.49 20.11
CA LYS A 182 5.96 -6.88 20.45
C LYS A 182 4.65 -7.03 21.23
N LYS A 183 4.31 -6.05 22.08
CA LYS A 183 3.05 -6.04 22.85
C LYS A 183 1.80 -5.98 21.96
N ASP A 184 1.93 -5.57 20.70
CA ASP A 184 0.82 -5.44 19.77
C ASP A 184 0.67 -6.69 18.87
N TYR A 185 1.59 -7.67 18.95
CA TYR A 185 1.56 -8.87 18.10
C TYR A 185 0.29 -9.71 18.34
N GLN A 186 -0.05 -9.95 19.61
CA GLN A 186 -1.24 -10.74 19.94
C GLN A 186 -2.51 -10.08 19.40
N PHE A 187 -2.63 -8.78 19.54
CA PHE A 187 -3.74 -8.01 18.97
C PHE A 187 -3.87 -8.20 17.43
N LEU A 188 -2.75 -8.27 16.72
CA LEU A 188 -2.76 -8.47 15.26
C LEU A 188 -3.10 -9.92 14.91
N TYR A 189 -2.58 -10.91 15.64
CA TYR A 189 -2.97 -12.32 15.45
C TYR A 189 -4.46 -12.56 15.71
N ASP A 190 -5.03 -11.90 16.71
CA ASP A 190 -6.45 -12.03 17.03
C ASP A 190 -7.34 -11.36 15.96
N ALA A 191 -6.80 -10.41 15.21
CA ALA A 191 -7.51 -9.77 14.11
C ALA A 191 -7.54 -10.62 12.82
N GLY A 192 -6.63 -11.61 12.69
CA GLY A 192 -6.48 -12.48 11.52
C GLY A 192 -5.08 -12.40 10.96
#